data_4bd450daedc913af7cc5f335ff042ffd
#
_entry.id   4bd450daedc913af7cc5f335ff042ffd
#
_cell.length_a   1.000
_cell.length_b   1.000
_cell.length_c   1.000
_cell.angle_alpha   90.00
_cell.angle_beta   90.00
_cell.angle_gamma   90.00
#
_symmetry.space_group_name_H-M   'P 1'
#
loop_
_entity.id
_entity.type
_entity.pdbx_description
1 polymer ?
#
loop_
_entity_poly.entity_id
_entity_poly.type
_entity_poly.pdbx_seq_one_letter_code
_entity_poly.pdbx_strand_id
1 'polypeptide(L)'
;MSSLQKSILKSKLPPSSVNFGIGSRVSKSKGFQRKRDYDPVQWIPYFDHSQDVKIGNDTFHIYTKGTEGPTLVLLHGGGYSALTWAEFTKSLMTMVVCKVMAVDLRGHGDTQTSNEEDLSSDTLAEDVAAIVKATTENDPVILVGHSMGGAVAVRAASLISNLCGLGVIDVVEGTAMDALASMQSFLRSRPSSFGSISQAIEWCVRSGQIRNIQSAKVSVPGQITNTETNKLATHDIDSLSQSSCECNSEPTISREDIIQEEEPVNMLPPPAPTSTTATKKYVWRIDLSRTEQHWFGWFKGLSTAFLNVPVPKVLLLAGVDRLDRELTVGQMQGKFQMQVLPACGHAVHEDVPDKVAEAIATFMVRHKFAESVSDFPRTFPAC
;
A
#
# COMPACT_ATOMS: atom_id res chain seq x y z
N MET A 1 7.63 -45.36 -11.37
CA MET A 1 7.50 -44.52 -10.16
C MET A 1 8.37 -45.10 -9.07
N SER A 2 9.35 -44.38 -8.60
CA SER A 2 10.30 -44.86 -7.59
C SER A 2 9.67 -44.90 -6.20
N SER A 3 10.22 -45.73 -5.29
CA SER A 3 9.77 -45.89 -3.91
C SER A 3 9.73 -44.58 -3.14
N LEU A 4 10.55 -43.59 -3.51
CA LEU A 4 10.58 -42.25 -2.93
C LEU A 4 9.32 -41.42 -3.26
N GLN A 5 8.78 -41.54 -4.46
CA GLN A 5 7.55 -40.83 -4.86
C GLN A 5 6.30 -41.35 -4.15
N LYS A 6 6.29 -42.63 -3.76
CA LYS A 6 5.18 -43.22 -2.96
C LYS A 6 5.22 -42.80 -1.49
N SER A 7 6.39 -42.48 -0.94
CA SER A 7 6.53 -42.00 0.43
C SER A 7 6.01 -40.57 0.62
N ILE A 8 6.23 -39.70 -0.35
CA ILE A 8 5.82 -38.27 -0.29
C ILE A 8 4.29 -38.12 -0.43
N LEU A 9 3.63 -39.04 -1.15
CA LEU A 9 2.16 -38.99 -1.28
C LEU A 9 1.41 -39.48 -0.02
N LYS A 10 2.04 -40.29 0.84
CA LYS A 10 1.40 -40.77 2.10
C LYS A 10 1.46 -39.76 3.26
N SER A 11 2.27 -38.72 3.19
CA SER A 11 2.41 -37.71 4.25
C SER A 11 1.43 -36.54 4.15
N LYS A 12 0.51 -36.52 3.17
CA LYS A 12 -0.42 -35.40 2.92
C LYS A 12 -1.90 -35.71 3.14
N LEU A 13 -2.26 -36.80 3.82
CA LEU A 13 -3.65 -37.09 4.19
C LEU A 13 -3.85 -36.85 5.69
N PRO A 14 -4.87 -36.07 6.10
CA PRO A 14 -5.21 -35.92 7.50
C PRO A 14 -5.78 -37.23 8.05
N PRO A 15 -5.58 -37.53 9.38
CA PRO A 15 -6.07 -38.77 9.97
C PRO A 15 -7.59 -38.81 10.02
N SER A 16 -8.15 -39.94 9.62
CA SER A 16 -9.57 -40.25 9.71
C SER A 16 -10.03 -40.33 11.17
N SER A 17 -11.10 -39.61 11.48
CA SER A 17 -11.76 -39.58 12.78
C SER A 17 -12.34 -40.94 13.15
N VAL A 18 -11.93 -41.53 14.28
CA VAL A 18 -12.58 -42.63 14.98
C VAL A 18 -13.53 -42.05 16.02
N ASN A 19 -14.82 -42.33 15.87
CA ASN A 19 -15.86 -42.00 16.84
C ASN A 19 -15.74 -42.90 18.09
N PHE A 20 -15.57 -42.30 19.28
CA PHE A 20 -16.00 -42.83 20.54
C PHE A 20 -16.86 -41.81 21.28
N GLY A 21 -18.14 -42.08 21.38
CA GLY A 21 -19.06 -41.32 22.19
C GLY A 21 -18.90 -41.67 23.66
N ILE A 22 -18.85 -40.66 24.56
CA ILE A 22 -19.44 -40.66 25.91
C ILE A 22 -19.60 -39.17 26.29
N GLY A 23 -20.81 -38.83 26.73
CA GLY A 23 -21.22 -37.45 26.99
C GLY A 23 -20.60 -36.81 28.22
N SER A 24 -20.26 -35.56 28.05
CA SER A 24 -20.33 -34.56 29.12
C SER A 24 -20.67 -33.21 28.46
N ARG A 25 -21.74 -32.59 28.96
CA ARG A 25 -22.15 -31.25 28.61
C ARG A 25 -21.08 -30.26 29.07
N VAL A 26 -20.16 -29.93 28.18
CA VAL A 26 -19.30 -28.73 28.34
C VAL A 26 -20.03 -27.58 27.65
N SER A 27 -20.47 -26.61 28.46
CA SER A 27 -21.00 -25.36 28.00
C SER A 27 -19.96 -24.70 27.07
N LYS A 28 -20.29 -24.59 25.78
CA LYS A 28 -19.51 -23.77 24.84
C LYS A 28 -19.59 -22.32 25.31
N SER A 29 -18.57 -21.85 26.00
CA SER A 29 -18.34 -20.42 26.11
C SER A 29 -18.27 -19.88 24.67
N LYS A 30 -19.22 -19.03 24.30
CA LYS A 30 -19.12 -18.22 23.09
C LYS A 30 -17.90 -17.34 23.26
N GLY A 31 -16.77 -17.78 22.72
CA GLY A 31 -15.60 -16.93 22.60
C GLY A 31 -16.04 -15.64 21.89
N PHE A 32 -15.92 -14.53 22.57
CA PHE A 32 -16.08 -13.20 21.99
C PHE A 32 -15.00 -13.08 20.90
N GLN A 33 -15.33 -13.40 19.68
CA GLN A 33 -14.52 -13.01 18.53
C GLN A 33 -14.53 -11.48 18.54
N ARG A 34 -13.43 -10.85 18.96
CA ARG A 34 -13.23 -9.42 18.81
C ARG A 34 -13.45 -9.12 17.31
N LYS A 35 -14.51 -8.40 17.01
CA LYS A 35 -14.79 -7.89 15.66
C LYS A 35 -13.56 -7.07 15.26
N ARG A 36 -12.91 -7.42 14.15
CA ARG A 36 -11.77 -6.62 13.65
C ARG A 36 -12.29 -5.23 13.33
N ASP A 37 -11.55 -4.23 13.79
CA ASP A 37 -11.86 -2.83 13.55
C ASP A 37 -11.30 -2.43 12.17
N TYR A 38 -12.20 -2.08 11.25
CA TYR A 38 -11.90 -1.58 9.90
C TYR A 38 -12.25 -0.11 9.74
N ASP A 39 -12.39 0.64 10.82
CA ASP A 39 -12.68 2.07 10.74
C ASP A 39 -11.47 2.81 10.16
N PRO A 40 -11.68 3.70 9.18
CA PRO A 40 -10.61 4.41 8.51
C PRO A 40 -9.86 5.36 9.47
N VAL A 41 -8.62 5.65 9.14
CA VAL A 41 -7.74 6.56 9.89
C VAL A 41 -7.29 7.69 8.97
N GLN A 42 -7.18 8.91 9.51
CA GLN A 42 -6.67 10.08 8.81
C GLN A 42 -5.18 9.94 8.47
N TRP A 43 -4.73 10.65 7.45
CA TRP A 43 -3.33 10.71 7.01
C TRP A 43 -2.42 11.56 7.92
N ILE A 44 -3.00 12.52 8.68
CA ILE A 44 -2.29 13.52 9.50
C ILE A 44 -1.21 12.93 10.43
N PRO A 45 -1.39 11.76 11.11
CA PRO A 45 -0.33 11.19 11.96
C PRO A 45 0.92 10.73 11.21
N TYR A 46 0.84 10.60 9.89
CA TYR A 46 1.89 10.01 9.05
C TYR A 46 2.68 11.05 8.25
N PHE A 47 2.03 12.15 7.87
CA PHE A 47 2.63 13.20 7.06
C PHE A 47 2.40 14.57 7.72
N ASP A 48 3.32 15.50 7.48
CA ASP A 48 3.25 16.86 8.02
C ASP A 48 2.38 17.76 7.13
N HIS A 49 2.45 17.55 5.81
CA HIS A 49 1.70 18.35 4.84
C HIS A 49 1.11 17.47 3.73
N SER A 50 -0.03 17.93 3.20
CA SER A 50 -0.71 17.48 2.00
C SER A 50 -0.87 18.71 1.10
N GLN A 51 -0.34 18.66 -0.13
CA GLN A 51 -0.30 19.83 -1.00
C GLN A 51 -0.31 19.48 -2.49
N ASP A 52 -0.72 20.43 -3.30
CA ASP A 52 -0.78 20.33 -4.74
C ASP A 52 0.43 20.99 -5.41
N VAL A 53 1.03 20.28 -6.37
CA VAL A 53 2.12 20.76 -7.22
C VAL A 53 1.59 20.97 -8.63
N LYS A 54 1.62 22.22 -9.11
CA LYS A 54 1.17 22.57 -10.47
C LYS A 54 2.30 22.43 -11.48
N ILE A 55 2.09 21.62 -12.50
CA ILE A 55 3.01 21.41 -13.63
C ILE A 55 2.25 21.70 -14.94
N GLY A 56 2.41 22.87 -15.49
CA GLY A 56 1.62 23.32 -16.63
C GLY A 56 0.12 23.38 -16.28
N ASN A 57 -0.69 22.59 -16.98
CA ASN A 57 -2.13 22.48 -16.74
C ASN A 57 -2.49 21.34 -15.77
N ASP A 58 -1.53 20.53 -15.38
CA ASP A 58 -1.73 19.37 -14.52
C ASP A 58 -1.43 19.73 -13.07
N THR A 59 -2.14 19.10 -12.13
CA THR A 59 -1.99 19.26 -10.68
C THR A 59 -1.71 17.90 -10.06
N PHE A 60 -0.53 17.75 -9.47
CA PHE A 60 -0.12 16.53 -8.79
C PHE A 60 -0.22 16.70 -7.29
N HIS A 61 -0.88 15.75 -6.63
CA HIS A 61 -1.03 15.76 -5.18
C HIS A 61 0.13 15.02 -4.52
N ILE A 62 0.71 15.61 -3.47
CA ILE A 62 1.82 15.01 -2.72
C ILE A 62 1.61 15.12 -1.21
N TYR A 63 2.12 14.12 -0.49
CA TYR A 63 2.22 14.14 0.96
C TYR A 63 3.68 14.22 1.36
N THR A 64 4.02 15.10 2.31
CA THR A 64 5.41 15.34 2.72
C THR A 64 5.60 15.19 4.21
N LYS A 65 6.82 14.74 4.63
CA LYS A 65 7.24 14.66 6.02
C LYS A 65 8.73 14.94 6.16
N GLY A 66 9.09 15.68 7.24
CA GLY A 66 10.46 16.04 7.55
C GLY A 66 10.94 17.26 6.76
N THR A 67 12.02 17.90 7.26
CA THR A 67 12.54 19.17 6.74
C THR A 67 14.02 19.13 6.39
N GLU A 68 14.76 18.10 6.82
CA GLU A 68 16.21 18.00 6.68
C GLU A 68 16.63 16.70 5.97
N GLY A 69 17.83 16.70 5.40
CA GLY A 69 18.42 15.55 4.72
C GLY A 69 17.98 15.39 3.26
N PRO A 70 18.31 14.25 2.64
CA PRO A 70 17.94 13.94 1.26
C PRO A 70 16.43 13.78 1.12
N THR A 71 15.89 14.03 -0.08
CA THR A 71 14.48 13.81 -0.36
C THR A 71 14.26 12.39 -0.87
N LEU A 72 13.49 11.60 -0.11
CA LEU A 72 13.03 10.29 -0.51
C LEU A 72 11.68 10.42 -1.22
N VAL A 73 11.66 10.20 -2.53
CA VAL A 73 10.46 10.27 -3.36
C VAL A 73 9.87 8.88 -3.50
N LEU A 74 8.59 8.73 -3.11
CA LEU A 74 7.89 7.46 -3.00
C LEU A 74 6.81 7.35 -4.06
N LEU A 75 6.89 6.33 -4.92
CA LEU A 75 5.99 6.07 -6.03
C LEU A 75 5.19 4.79 -5.80
N HIS A 76 3.88 4.90 -5.75
CA HIS A 76 2.97 3.78 -5.50
C HIS A 76 2.73 2.89 -6.73
N GLY A 77 2.16 1.71 -6.54
CA GLY A 77 1.75 0.78 -7.59
C GLY A 77 0.42 1.15 -8.24
N GLY A 78 0.07 0.50 -9.34
CA GLY A 78 -1.20 0.70 -10.03
C GLY A 78 -2.40 0.45 -9.12
N GLY A 79 -3.33 1.41 -9.04
CA GLY A 79 -4.53 1.35 -8.22
C GLY A 79 -4.35 1.65 -6.73
N TYR A 80 -3.15 2.04 -6.31
CA TYR A 80 -2.87 2.56 -4.96
C TYR A 80 -2.91 4.11 -4.97
N SER A 81 -2.45 4.73 -3.89
CA SER A 81 -2.24 6.17 -3.75
C SER A 81 -0.97 6.44 -2.93
N ALA A 82 -0.58 7.69 -2.80
CA ALA A 82 0.55 8.09 -1.94
C ALA A 82 0.41 7.59 -0.50
N LEU A 83 -0.81 7.45 0.01
CA LEU A 83 -1.10 6.99 1.37
C LEU A 83 -0.71 5.53 1.64
N THR A 84 -0.40 4.73 0.60
CA THR A 84 0.18 3.39 0.76
C THR A 84 1.53 3.42 1.51
N TRP A 85 2.19 4.58 1.53
CA TRP A 85 3.48 4.81 2.20
C TRP A 85 3.36 5.32 3.64
N ALA A 86 2.15 5.44 4.19
CA ALA A 86 1.93 6.06 5.50
C ALA A 86 2.67 5.34 6.65
N GLU A 87 2.43 4.04 6.85
CA GLU A 87 3.10 3.28 7.93
C GLU A 87 4.61 3.14 7.69
N PHE A 88 5.04 2.99 6.44
CA PHE A 88 6.46 3.03 6.08
C PHE A 88 7.11 4.35 6.47
N THR A 89 6.49 5.49 6.12
CA THR A 89 7.01 6.82 6.44
C THR A 89 7.15 7.01 7.95
N LYS A 90 6.12 6.63 8.72
CA LYS A 90 6.15 6.68 10.18
C LYS A 90 7.34 5.91 10.75
N SER A 91 7.57 4.68 10.26
CA SER A 91 8.70 3.85 10.72
C SER A 91 10.05 4.42 10.28
N LEU A 92 10.19 4.85 9.02
CA LEU A 92 11.44 5.39 8.48
C LEU A 92 11.94 6.62 9.23
N MET A 93 11.04 7.54 9.56
CA MET A 93 11.36 8.79 10.26
C MET A 93 11.90 8.57 11.69
N THR A 94 11.74 7.39 12.26
CA THR A 94 12.37 7.02 13.54
C THR A 94 13.82 6.54 13.39
N MET A 95 14.28 6.27 12.18
CA MET A 95 15.55 5.61 11.88
C MET A 95 16.60 6.55 11.27
N VAL A 96 16.17 7.43 10.35
CA VAL A 96 17.09 8.30 9.59
C VAL A 96 16.55 9.73 9.44
N VAL A 97 17.47 10.69 9.28
CA VAL A 97 17.14 12.07 8.92
C VAL A 97 16.94 12.15 7.41
N CYS A 98 15.71 12.39 6.97
CA CYS A 98 15.40 12.60 5.56
C CYS A 98 14.09 13.39 5.40
N LYS A 99 13.88 13.90 4.19
CA LYS A 99 12.57 14.39 3.73
C LYS A 99 11.87 13.27 2.96
N VAL A 100 10.61 13.04 3.23
CA VAL A 100 9.77 12.08 2.49
C VAL A 100 8.77 12.86 1.64
N MET A 101 8.62 12.47 0.37
CA MET A 101 7.61 12.96 -0.54
C MET A 101 6.92 11.76 -1.21
N ALA A 102 5.70 11.46 -0.79
CA ALA A 102 4.86 10.44 -1.40
C ALA A 102 3.94 11.10 -2.43
N VAL A 103 3.95 10.58 -3.66
CA VAL A 103 3.27 11.20 -4.82
C VAL A 103 2.06 10.38 -5.22
N ASP A 104 0.92 11.05 -5.39
CA ASP A 104 -0.21 10.49 -6.13
C ASP A 104 0.10 10.59 -7.64
N LEU A 105 0.37 9.46 -8.27
CA LEU A 105 0.69 9.40 -9.70
C LEU A 105 -0.54 9.74 -10.55
N ARG A 106 -0.33 10.12 -11.80
CA ARG A 106 -1.39 10.39 -12.80
C ARG A 106 -2.51 9.36 -12.72
N GLY A 107 -3.77 9.83 -12.72
CA GLY A 107 -4.97 8.99 -12.63
C GLY A 107 -5.24 8.38 -11.25
N HIS A 108 -4.45 8.68 -10.23
CA HIS A 108 -4.58 8.14 -8.88
C HIS A 108 -4.71 9.26 -7.84
N GLY A 109 -5.22 8.88 -6.66
CA GLY A 109 -5.34 9.77 -5.53
C GLY A 109 -6.07 11.07 -5.86
N ASP A 110 -5.62 12.17 -5.29
CA ASP A 110 -6.14 13.52 -5.55
C ASP A 110 -5.47 14.22 -6.76
N THR A 111 -4.54 13.56 -7.46
CA THR A 111 -3.92 14.08 -8.67
C THR A 111 -4.97 14.28 -9.78
N GLN A 112 -4.92 15.44 -10.45
CA GLN A 112 -5.80 15.84 -11.54
C GLN A 112 -4.96 16.29 -12.74
N THR A 113 -5.11 15.60 -13.86
CA THR A 113 -4.36 15.89 -15.08
C THR A 113 -5.27 16.04 -16.29
N SER A 114 -4.81 16.76 -17.29
CA SER A 114 -5.54 17.00 -18.54
C SER A 114 -5.83 15.72 -19.32
N ASN A 115 -5.00 14.66 -19.13
CA ASN A 115 -5.19 13.34 -19.73
C ASN A 115 -4.87 12.25 -18.70
N GLU A 116 -5.85 11.88 -17.87
CA GLU A 116 -5.70 10.85 -16.85
C GLU A 116 -5.59 9.42 -17.41
N GLU A 117 -5.90 9.21 -18.68
CA GLU A 117 -5.87 7.89 -19.32
C GLU A 117 -4.49 7.53 -19.90
N ASP A 118 -3.62 8.53 -20.14
CA ASP A 118 -2.25 8.26 -20.58
C ASP A 118 -1.35 7.86 -19.42
N LEU A 119 -1.38 6.58 -19.13
CA LEU A 119 -0.50 5.96 -18.12
C LEU A 119 0.69 5.24 -18.77
N SER A 120 1.13 5.72 -19.94
CA SER A 120 2.36 5.21 -20.56
C SER A 120 3.57 5.43 -19.64
N SER A 121 4.54 4.51 -19.72
CA SER A 121 5.71 4.58 -18.84
C SER A 121 6.53 5.85 -19.04
N ASP A 122 6.53 6.41 -20.24
CA ASP A 122 7.28 7.63 -20.56
C ASP A 122 6.57 8.85 -19.95
N THR A 123 5.25 9.00 -20.15
CA THR A 123 4.46 10.08 -19.54
C THR A 123 4.57 10.05 -18.00
N LEU A 124 4.44 8.86 -17.38
CA LEU A 124 4.58 8.74 -15.91
C LEU A 124 5.99 9.10 -15.43
N ALA A 125 7.03 8.76 -16.18
CA ALA A 125 8.41 9.11 -15.85
C ALA A 125 8.68 10.62 -15.99
N GLU A 126 8.14 11.26 -17.02
CA GLU A 126 8.21 12.70 -17.23
C GLU A 126 7.47 13.47 -16.14
N ASP A 127 6.27 13.02 -15.75
CA ASP A 127 5.52 13.58 -14.62
C ASP A 127 6.36 13.57 -13.33
N VAL A 128 6.95 12.42 -13.00
CA VAL A 128 7.79 12.29 -11.79
C VAL A 128 9.01 13.20 -11.86
N ALA A 129 9.70 13.26 -13.00
CA ALA A 129 10.85 14.14 -13.19
C ALA A 129 10.45 15.63 -13.06
N ALA A 130 9.30 16.03 -13.58
CA ALA A 130 8.78 17.39 -13.45
C ALA A 130 8.42 17.74 -12.00
N ILE A 131 7.76 16.82 -11.28
CA ILE A 131 7.45 16.99 -9.85
C ILE A 131 8.73 17.15 -9.04
N VAL A 132 9.70 16.25 -9.21
CA VAL A 132 10.99 16.31 -8.52
C VAL A 132 11.67 17.66 -8.80
N LYS A 133 11.75 18.06 -10.07
CA LYS A 133 12.35 19.36 -10.45
C LYS A 133 11.65 20.55 -9.79
N ALA A 134 10.33 20.50 -9.65
CA ALA A 134 9.55 21.60 -9.08
C ALA A 134 9.63 21.67 -7.54
N THR A 135 9.96 20.55 -6.86
CA THR A 135 9.81 20.45 -5.39
C THR A 135 11.11 20.24 -4.64
N THR A 136 12.17 19.71 -5.27
CA THR A 136 13.40 19.31 -4.55
C THR A 136 14.59 20.26 -4.78
N GLU A 137 14.44 21.26 -5.66
CA GLU A 137 15.54 22.18 -6.02
C GLU A 137 16.84 21.41 -6.34
N ASN A 138 17.85 21.53 -5.44
CA ASN A 138 19.16 20.86 -5.56
C ASN A 138 19.36 19.73 -4.52
N ASP A 139 18.34 19.37 -3.75
CA ASP A 139 18.48 18.31 -2.77
C ASP A 139 18.83 16.96 -3.41
N PRO A 140 19.70 16.16 -2.79
CA PRO A 140 19.91 14.79 -3.23
C PRO A 140 18.59 13.99 -3.19
N VAL A 141 18.24 13.34 -4.29
CA VAL A 141 16.98 12.58 -4.44
C VAL A 141 17.25 11.09 -4.43
N ILE A 142 16.44 10.37 -3.68
CA ILE A 142 16.35 8.91 -3.72
C ILE A 142 14.95 8.56 -4.20
N LEU A 143 14.83 7.84 -5.33
CA LEU A 143 13.56 7.32 -5.79
C LEU A 143 13.30 5.94 -5.20
N VAL A 144 12.12 5.71 -4.66
CA VAL A 144 11.66 4.37 -4.27
C VAL A 144 10.28 4.12 -4.87
N GLY A 145 10.14 3.05 -5.64
CA GLY A 145 8.88 2.71 -6.28
C GLY A 145 8.45 1.28 -6.04
N HIS A 146 7.15 1.07 -5.87
CA HIS A 146 6.52 -0.23 -5.74
C HIS A 146 5.78 -0.61 -7.03
N SER A 147 5.99 -1.83 -7.52
CA SER A 147 5.25 -2.38 -8.67
C SER A 147 5.33 -1.45 -9.90
N MET A 148 4.21 -0.96 -10.44
CA MET A 148 4.16 0.08 -11.50
C MET A 148 5.07 1.28 -11.15
N GLY A 149 4.98 1.80 -9.93
CA GLY A 149 5.84 2.90 -9.46
C GLY A 149 7.33 2.55 -9.47
N GLY A 150 7.68 1.27 -9.28
CA GLY A 150 9.06 0.78 -9.42
C GLY A 150 9.55 0.85 -10.87
N ALA A 151 8.72 0.46 -11.82
CA ALA A 151 9.03 0.60 -13.25
C ALA A 151 9.14 2.08 -13.67
N VAL A 152 8.25 2.93 -13.16
CA VAL A 152 8.31 4.38 -13.37
C VAL A 152 9.60 4.97 -12.77
N ALA A 153 9.98 4.59 -11.56
CA ALA A 153 11.21 5.05 -10.90
C ALA A 153 12.46 4.73 -11.74
N VAL A 154 12.55 3.51 -12.29
CA VAL A 154 13.67 3.11 -13.16
C VAL A 154 13.76 3.98 -14.41
N ARG A 155 12.62 4.30 -15.04
CA ARG A 155 12.60 5.14 -16.25
C ARG A 155 12.88 6.61 -15.92
N ALA A 156 12.29 7.14 -14.86
CA ALA A 156 12.51 8.51 -14.41
C ALA A 156 13.96 8.78 -13.95
N ALA A 157 14.69 7.72 -13.57
CA ALA A 157 16.07 7.84 -13.06
C ALA A 157 17.01 8.58 -14.02
N SER A 158 16.84 8.43 -15.35
CA SER A 158 17.65 9.13 -16.34
C SER A 158 17.27 10.59 -16.55
N LEU A 159 16.09 11.01 -16.09
CA LEU A 159 15.54 12.36 -16.25
C LEU A 159 15.83 13.26 -15.02
N ILE A 160 16.32 12.69 -13.92
CA ILE A 160 16.53 13.39 -12.65
C ILE A 160 18.03 13.57 -12.40
N SER A 161 18.50 14.80 -12.54
CA SER A 161 19.94 15.13 -12.47
C SER A 161 20.55 15.01 -11.07
N ASN A 162 19.76 15.24 -10.02
CA ASN A 162 20.16 15.16 -8.61
C ASN A 162 19.82 13.80 -7.96
N LEU A 163 19.54 12.75 -8.76
CA LEU A 163 19.31 11.42 -8.28
C LEU A 163 20.60 10.83 -7.69
N CYS A 164 20.54 10.33 -6.45
CA CYS A 164 21.68 9.70 -5.76
C CYS A 164 21.42 8.22 -5.40
N GLY A 165 20.18 7.75 -5.41
CA GLY A 165 19.84 6.36 -5.09
C GLY A 165 18.51 5.91 -5.69
N LEU A 166 18.35 4.60 -5.90
CA LEU A 166 17.14 3.99 -6.47
C LEU A 166 16.74 2.76 -5.68
N GLY A 167 15.48 2.71 -5.24
CA GLY A 167 14.84 1.54 -4.63
C GLY A 167 13.69 1.01 -5.48
N VAL A 168 13.65 -0.29 -5.70
CA VAL A 168 12.55 -0.96 -6.41
C VAL A 168 11.97 -2.04 -5.52
N ILE A 169 10.64 -2.07 -5.38
CA ILE A 169 9.92 -2.99 -4.52
C ILE A 169 8.97 -3.85 -5.32
N ASP A 170 9.22 -5.15 -5.26
CA ASP A 170 8.39 -6.25 -5.74
C ASP A 170 7.94 -6.15 -7.21
N VAL A 171 8.86 -5.71 -8.06
CA VAL A 171 8.71 -5.78 -9.52
C VAL A 171 10.00 -6.20 -10.18
N VAL A 172 9.89 -7.18 -11.08
CA VAL A 172 10.95 -7.72 -11.95
C VAL A 172 10.31 -8.03 -13.30
N GLU A 173 11.01 -7.73 -14.40
CA GLU A 173 10.48 -7.86 -15.76
C GLU A 173 9.87 -9.24 -16.02
N GLY A 174 10.62 -10.32 -15.78
CA GLY A 174 10.17 -11.68 -16.08
C GLY A 174 8.87 -12.03 -15.38
N THR A 175 8.83 -11.92 -14.05
CA THR A 175 7.64 -12.26 -13.26
C THR A 175 6.47 -11.30 -13.49
N ALA A 176 6.74 -10.03 -13.78
CA ALA A 176 5.69 -9.06 -14.11
C ALA A 176 5.03 -9.42 -15.44
N MET A 177 5.81 -9.75 -16.46
CA MET A 177 5.30 -10.19 -17.77
C MET A 177 4.46 -11.47 -17.66
N ASP A 178 4.94 -12.46 -16.89
CA ASP A 178 4.20 -13.71 -16.65
C ASP A 178 2.90 -13.49 -15.88
N ALA A 179 2.86 -12.47 -15.01
CA ALA A 179 1.70 -12.15 -14.18
C ALA A 179 0.57 -11.40 -14.94
N LEU A 180 0.79 -10.85 -16.14
CA LEU A 180 -0.20 -10.02 -16.84
C LEU A 180 -1.55 -10.71 -17.03
N ALA A 181 -1.55 -12.00 -17.41
CA ALA A 181 -2.79 -12.77 -17.58
C ALA A 181 -3.56 -12.97 -16.26
N SER A 182 -2.83 -13.18 -15.15
CA SER A 182 -3.43 -13.34 -13.83
C SER A 182 -3.93 -12.00 -13.26
N MET A 183 -3.30 -10.87 -13.60
CA MET A 183 -3.77 -9.53 -13.26
C MET A 183 -5.17 -9.27 -13.80
N GLN A 184 -5.46 -9.59 -15.07
CA GLN A 184 -6.81 -9.47 -15.63
C GLN A 184 -7.85 -10.25 -14.82
N SER A 185 -7.53 -11.50 -14.46
CA SER A 185 -8.43 -12.34 -13.67
C SER A 185 -8.70 -11.73 -12.28
N PHE A 186 -7.64 -11.22 -11.63
CA PHE A 186 -7.76 -10.52 -10.35
C PHE A 186 -8.65 -9.28 -10.46
N LEU A 187 -8.44 -8.43 -11.47
CA LEU A 187 -9.22 -7.21 -11.66
C LEU A 187 -10.71 -7.48 -11.88
N ARG A 188 -11.05 -8.54 -12.63
CA ARG A 188 -12.45 -8.97 -12.83
C ARG A 188 -13.11 -9.46 -11.54
N SER A 189 -12.34 -9.93 -10.56
CA SER A 189 -12.85 -10.40 -9.28
C SER A 189 -13.08 -9.27 -8.25
N ARG A 190 -12.60 -8.05 -8.52
CA ARG A 190 -12.77 -6.89 -7.62
C ARG A 190 -14.23 -6.44 -7.58
N PRO A 191 -14.79 -6.11 -6.41
CA PRO A 191 -16.08 -5.45 -6.33
C PRO A 191 -16.08 -4.16 -7.15
N SER A 192 -17.18 -3.90 -7.86
CA SER A 192 -17.32 -2.64 -8.62
C SER A 192 -17.60 -1.43 -7.72
N SER A 193 -18.10 -1.66 -6.49
CA SER A 193 -18.48 -0.59 -5.56
C SER A 193 -18.59 -1.10 -4.12
N PHE A 194 -18.61 -0.17 -3.17
CA PHE A 194 -18.74 -0.40 -1.74
C PHE A 194 -19.81 0.49 -1.13
N GLY A 195 -20.48 0.01 -0.08
CA GLY A 195 -21.47 0.78 0.68
C GLY A 195 -20.85 1.70 1.74
N SER A 196 -19.59 1.43 2.16
CA SER A 196 -18.85 2.23 3.14
C SER A 196 -17.34 2.08 2.96
N ILE A 197 -16.57 3.01 3.52
CA ILE A 197 -15.10 2.96 3.55
C ILE A 197 -14.63 1.72 4.31
N SER A 198 -15.22 1.43 5.47
CA SER A 198 -14.88 0.23 6.27
C SER A 198 -15.11 -1.07 5.50
N GLN A 199 -16.13 -1.14 4.63
CA GLN A 199 -16.35 -2.29 3.75
C GLN A 199 -15.25 -2.45 2.70
N ALA A 200 -14.75 -1.35 2.13
CA ALA A 200 -13.64 -1.37 1.19
C ALA A 200 -12.34 -1.84 1.88
N ILE A 201 -12.05 -1.33 3.08
CA ILE A 201 -10.90 -1.75 3.90
C ILE A 201 -11.01 -3.25 4.23
N GLU A 202 -12.17 -3.70 4.71
CA GLU A 202 -12.41 -5.11 5.01
C GLU A 202 -12.16 -6.01 3.80
N TRP A 203 -12.63 -5.59 2.62
CA TRP A 203 -12.41 -6.34 1.38
C TRP A 203 -10.93 -6.42 1.01
N CYS A 204 -10.19 -5.31 1.04
CA CYS A 204 -8.76 -5.28 0.75
C CYS A 204 -7.96 -6.21 1.66
N VAL A 205 -8.31 -6.25 2.96
CA VAL A 205 -7.65 -7.13 3.93
C VAL A 205 -8.04 -8.60 3.72
N ARG A 206 -9.32 -8.90 3.51
CA ARG A 206 -9.80 -10.29 3.34
C ARG A 206 -9.38 -10.90 2.01
N SER A 207 -9.29 -10.12 0.94
CA SER A 207 -8.78 -10.56 -0.36
C SER A 207 -7.26 -10.81 -0.36
N GLY A 208 -6.55 -10.31 0.65
CA GLY A 208 -5.09 -10.38 0.74
C GLY A 208 -4.37 -9.36 -0.13
N GLN A 209 -5.10 -8.37 -0.68
CA GLN A 209 -4.48 -7.25 -1.40
C GLN A 209 -3.55 -6.46 -0.46
N ILE A 210 -3.99 -6.24 0.79
CA ILE A 210 -3.21 -5.64 1.87
C ILE A 210 -3.42 -6.51 3.11
N ARG A 211 -2.36 -7.05 3.69
CA ARG A 211 -2.46 -7.96 4.85
C ARG A 211 -2.43 -7.23 6.18
N ASN A 212 -1.82 -6.05 6.22
CA ASN A 212 -1.71 -5.20 7.40
C ASN A 212 -2.94 -4.30 7.51
N ILE A 213 -3.75 -4.51 8.56
CA ILE A 213 -4.99 -3.75 8.78
C ILE A 213 -4.69 -2.26 9.02
N GLN A 214 -3.60 -1.92 9.72
CA GLN A 214 -3.27 -0.52 10.02
C GLN A 214 -2.92 0.24 8.73
N SER A 215 -2.10 -0.37 7.85
CA SER A 215 -1.84 0.19 6.53
C SER A 215 -3.12 0.35 5.71
N ALA A 216 -3.98 -0.67 5.67
CA ALA A 216 -5.23 -0.62 4.91
C ALA A 216 -6.18 0.49 5.39
N LYS A 217 -6.23 0.76 6.70
CA LYS A 217 -7.10 1.80 7.30
C LYS A 217 -6.75 3.22 6.82
N VAL A 218 -5.49 3.49 6.51
CA VAL A 218 -5.03 4.80 6.01
C VAL A 218 -4.92 4.84 4.48
N SER A 219 -4.54 3.75 3.83
CA SER A 219 -4.25 3.75 2.38
C SER A 219 -5.49 3.55 1.51
N VAL A 220 -6.44 2.67 1.91
CA VAL A 220 -7.61 2.36 1.11
C VAL A 220 -8.52 3.56 0.84
N PRO A 221 -8.74 4.51 1.79
CA PRO A 221 -9.52 5.71 1.50
C PRO A 221 -9.01 6.54 0.32
N GLY A 222 -7.68 6.57 0.08
CA GLY A 222 -7.06 7.23 -1.08
C GLY A 222 -7.24 6.49 -2.42
N GLN A 223 -7.80 5.27 -2.41
CA GLN A 223 -8.02 4.43 -3.59
C GLN A 223 -9.46 4.43 -4.07
N ILE A 224 -10.40 5.02 -3.31
CA ILE A 224 -11.83 5.01 -3.60
C ILE A 224 -12.42 6.43 -3.59
N THR A 225 -13.40 6.63 -4.46
CA THR A 225 -14.10 7.90 -4.66
C THR A 225 -15.56 7.78 -4.23
N ASN A 226 -16.07 8.78 -3.52
CA ASN A 226 -17.48 8.92 -3.19
C ASN A 226 -18.27 9.29 -4.47
N THR A 227 -19.28 8.50 -4.81
CA THR A 227 -20.06 8.67 -6.05
C THR A 227 -20.97 9.90 -6.06
N GLU A 228 -21.28 10.48 -4.89
CA GLU A 228 -22.12 11.68 -4.76
C GLU A 228 -21.29 12.97 -4.90
N THR A 229 -20.09 12.98 -4.30
CA THR A 229 -19.22 14.17 -4.26
C THR A 229 -18.12 14.17 -5.32
N ASN A 230 -17.85 13.02 -5.96
CA ASN A 230 -16.70 12.78 -6.83
C ASN A 230 -15.32 13.09 -6.19
N LYS A 231 -15.26 13.10 -4.86
CA LYS A 231 -14.01 13.28 -4.10
C LYS A 231 -13.54 11.95 -3.52
N LEU A 232 -12.25 11.86 -3.22
CA LEU A 232 -11.71 10.71 -2.51
C LEU A 232 -12.39 10.54 -1.14
N ALA A 233 -12.46 9.31 -0.66
CA ALA A 233 -13.01 9.01 0.65
C ALA A 233 -12.20 9.61 1.81
N THR A 234 -10.95 10.01 1.59
CA THR A 234 -10.13 10.80 2.52
C THR A 234 -10.80 12.11 2.92
N HIS A 235 -11.43 12.80 1.97
CA HIS A 235 -12.16 14.05 2.25
C HIS A 235 -13.39 13.84 3.15
N ASP A 236 -14.07 12.69 3.03
CA ASP A 236 -15.19 12.36 3.93
C ASP A 236 -14.71 12.15 5.37
N ILE A 237 -13.52 11.52 5.55
CA ILE A 237 -12.91 11.30 6.87
C ILE A 237 -12.49 12.64 7.49
N ASP A 238 -11.85 13.52 6.72
CA ASP A 238 -11.37 14.81 7.19
C ASP A 238 -12.51 15.74 7.60
N SER A 239 -13.65 15.73 6.87
CA SER A 239 -14.82 16.52 7.21
C SER A 239 -15.50 16.07 8.51
N LEU A 240 -15.53 14.76 8.79
CA LEU A 240 -16.11 14.22 10.03
C LEU A 240 -15.33 14.63 11.28
N SER A 241 -14.00 14.75 11.19
CA SER A 241 -13.17 15.17 12.32
C SER A 241 -13.23 16.66 12.60
N GLN A 242 -13.42 17.51 11.58
CA GLN A 242 -13.63 18.95 11.77
C GLN A 242 -14.95 19.24 12.50
N SER A 243 -16.03 18.51 12.16
CA SER A 243 -17.34 18.69 12.82
C SER A 243 -17.36 18.24 14.29
N SER A 244 -16.45 17.33 14.70
CA SER A 244 -16.33 16.88 16.08
C SER A 244 -15.53 17.86 16.98
N CYS A 245 -14.71 18.74 16.41
CA CYS A 245 -13.95 19.74 17.16
C CYS A 245 -14.78 21.00 17.51
N GLU A 246 -15.86 21.29 16.80
CA GLU A 246 -16.71 22.48 17.08
C GLU A 246 -17.75 22.27 18.17
N CYS A 247 -17.93 21.06 18.71
CA CYS A 247 -18.98 20.72 19.69
C CYS A 247 -18.50 20.57 21.14
N ASN A 248 -17.37 21.15 21.55
CA ASN A 248 -16.96 21.18 22.96
C ASN A 248 -17.34 22.50 23.64
N SER A 249 -18.65 22.77 23.75
CA SER A 249 -19.24 23.56 24.82
C SER A 249 -19.79 22.60 25.85
N GLU A 250 -19.25 22.63 27.07
CA GLU A 250 -19.59 21.74 28.17
C GLU A 250 -21.08 21.68 28.46
N PRO A 251 -21.71 20.51 28.57
CA PRO A 251 -22.99 20.39 29.26
C PRO A 251 -22.75 20.12 30.74
N THR A 252 -23.17 21.05 31.57
CA THR A 252 -23.32 20.91 33.02
C THR A 252 -24.28 19.75 33.30
N ILE A 253 -23.76 18.67 33.87
CA ILE A 253 -24.56 17.51 34.28
C ILE A 253 -25.17 17.84 35.65
N SER A 254 -26.48 18.08 35.72
CA SER A 254 -27.25 17.91 36.94
C SER A 254 -27.71 16.47 37.09
N ARG A 255 -27.25 15.83 38.16
CA ARG A 255 -27.72 14.51 38.60
C ARG A 255 -29.13 14.67 39.17
N GLU A 256 -30.09 13.96 38.62
CA GLU A 256 -31.25 13.46 39.35
C GLU A 256 -31.66 12.11 38.81
N ASP A 257 -31.64 11.12 39.71
CA ASP A 257 -32.01 9.73 39.50
C ASP A 257 -33.52 9.57 39.30
N ILE A 258 -33.92 8.81 38.28
CA ILE A 258 -35.23 8.13 38.29
C ILE A 258 -35.04 6.72 37.70
N ILE A 259 -35.17 5.73 38.58
CA ILE A 259 -35.33 4.32 38.27
C ILE A 259 -36.76 4.11 37.78
N GLN A 260 -36.94 3.60 36.57
CA GLN A 260 -38.23 3.03 36.15
C GLN A 260 -38.05 1.55 35.79
N GLU A 261 -38.84 0.71 36.49
CA GLU A 261 -38.98 -0.73 36.27
C GLU A 261 -39.67 -0.97 34.89
N GLU A 262 -39.07 -1.80 34.05
CA GLU A 262 -39.68 -2.22 32.79
C GLU A 262 -40.46 -3.54 32.96
N GLU A 263 -41.74 -3.50 32.58
CA GLU A 263 -42.63 -4.66 32.42
C GLU A 263 -42.24 -5.48 31.17
N PRO A 264 -42.48 -6.81 31.13
CA PRO A 264 -42.03 -7.69 30.07
C PRO A 264 -42.87 -7.52 28.79
N VAL A 265 -42.25 -7.06 27.72
CA VAL A 265 -42.85 -6.95 26.39
C VAL A 265 -42.78 -8.28 25.65
N ASN A 266 -43.92 -8.71 25.16
CA ASN A 266 -44.23 -9.89 24.37
C ASN A 266 -43.35 -9.96 23.10
N MET A 267 -42.59 -11.03 22.92
CA MET A 267 -41.71 -11.25 21.77
C MET A 267 -42.52 -11.63 20.52
N LEU A 268 -42.62 -10.69 19.58
CA LEU A 268 -42.95 -10.98 18.17
C LEU A 268 -41.67 -11.51 17.46
N PRO A 269 -41.80 -12.44 16.51
CA PRO A 269 -40.63 -12.93 15.77
C PRO A 269 -40.02 -11.82 14.93
N PRO A 270 -38.66 -11.80 14.77
CA PRO A 270 -38.00 -10.77 14.00
C PRO A 270 -38.46 -10.80 12.53
N PRO A 271 -38.68 -9.62 11.91
CA PRO A 271 -39.01 -9.56 10.49
C PRO A 271 -37.86 -10.16 9.67
N ALA A 272 -38.23 -10.87 8.61
CA ALA A 272 -37.28 -11.41 7.64
C ALA A 272 -36.33 -10.31 7.12
N PRO A 273 -35.05 -10.61 6.82
CA PRO A 273 -34.13 -9.60 6.35
C PRO A 273 -34.66 -9.01 5.04
N THR A 274 -35.16 -7.80 5.10
CA THR A 274 -35.40 -6.97 3.92
C THR A 274 -34.05 -6.81 3.23
N SER A 275 -33.94 -7.22 1.97
CA SER A 275 -32.84 -6.94 1.09
C SER A 275 -32.70 -5.43 0.94
N THR A 276 -31.96 -4.78 1.83
CA THR A 276 -31.47 -3.42 1.62
C THR A 276 -30.54 -3.50 0.41
N THR A 277 -30.97 -2.95 -0.71
CA THR A 277 -30.11 -2.58 -1.82
C THR A 277 -29.00 -1.71 -1.23
N ALA A 278 -27.81 -2.31 -1.01
CA ALA A 278 -26.66 -1.58 -0.51
C ALA A 278 -26.42 -0.42 -1.49
N THR A 279 -26.62 0.80 -1.02
CA THR A 279 -26.36 2.01 -1.81
C THR A 279 -24.89 1.98 -2.20
N LYS A 280 -24.62 2.04 -3.51
CA LYS A 280 -23.25 2.11 -4.05
C LYS A 280 -22.71 3.51 -3.73
N LYS A 281 -22.01 3.64 -2.61
CA LYS A 281 -21.54 4.95 -2.15
C LYS A 281 -20.11 5.25 -2.61
N TYR A 282 -19.26 4.22 -2.72
CA TYR A 282 -17.86 4.36 -3.11
C TYR A 282 -17.52 3.44 -4.28
N VAL A 283 -16.69 3.93 -5.18
CA VAL A 283 -16.13 3.18 -6.33
C VAL A 283 -14.61 3.33 -6.31
N TRP A 284 -13.88 2.46 -7.03
CA TRP A 284 -12.45 2.64 -7.21
C TRP A 284 -12.16 3.96 -7.94
N ARG A 285 -11.12 4.69 -7.49
CA ARG A 285 -10.68 5.93 -8.11
C ARG A 285 -10.25 5.72 -9.56
N ILE A 286 -9.58 4.58 -9.83
CA ILE A 286 -9.16 4.20 -11.17
C ILE A 286 -9.71 2.83 -11.56
N ASP A 287 -10.21 2.71 -12.78
CA ASP A 287 -10.51 1.43 -13.39
C ASP A 287 -9.23 0.85 -14.02
N LEU A 288 -8.55 -0.01 -13.29
CA LEU A 288 -7.31 -0.65 -13.73
C LEU A 288 -7.49 -1.52 -14.98
N SER A 289 -8.70 -1.97 -15.32
CA SER A 289 -8.92 -2.74 -16.56
C SER A 289 -8.64 -1.90 -17.80
N ARG A 290 -8.83 -0.58 -17.72
CA ARG A 290 -8.55 0.37 -18.82
C ARG A 290 -7.04 0.63 -18.99
N THR A 291 -6.21 0.27 -18.03
CA THR A 291 -4.76 0.47 -18.08
C THR A 291 -4.01 -0.67 -18.79
N GLU A 292 -4.70 -1.75 -19.16
CA GLU A 292 -4.11 -2.95 -19.76
C GLU A 292 -3.21 -2.65 -20.97
N GLN A 293 -3.59 -1.68 -21.81
CA GLN A 293 -2.81 -1.26 -22.96
C GLN A 293 -1.40 -0.77 -22.61
N HIS A 294 -1.16 -0.34 -21.37
CA HIS A 294 0.12 0.19 -20.92
C HIS A 294 1.00 -0.85 -20.21
N TRP A 295 0.42 -1.98 -19.71
CA TRP A 295 1.12 -2.94 -18.86
C TRP A 295 2.40 -3.50 -19.48
N PHE A 296 2.32 -3.89 -20.76
CA PHE A 296 3.50 -4.38 -21.47
C PHE A 296 4.61 -3.32 -21.52
N GLY A 297 4.25 -2.07 -21.79
CA GLY A 297 5.18 -0.94 -21.84
C GLY A 297 5.81 -0.61 -20.49
N TRP A 298 5.10 -0.83 -19.38
CA TRP A 298 5.67 -0.60 -18.05
C TRP A 298 6.84 -1.52 -17.75
N PHE A 299 6.75 -2.80 -18.12
CA PHE A 299 7.69 -3.81 -17.65
C PHE A 299 8.71 -4.24 -18.67
N LYS A 300 8.46 -4.06 -19.98
CA LYS A 300 9.41 -4.45 -21.02
C LYS A 300 10.74 -3.69 -20.91
N GLY A 301 11.84 -4.42 -20.84
CA GLY A 301 13.19 -3.88 -20.72
C GLY A 301 13.54 -3.35 -19.33
N LEU A 302 12.68 -3.60 -18.32
CA LEU A 302 12.84 -3.10 -16.95
C LEU A 302 14.13 -3.59 -16.30
N SER A 303 14.46 -4.88 -16.42
CA SER A 303 15.63 -5.47 -15.78
C SER A 303 16.92 -4.89 -16.33
N THR A 304 17.04 -4.77 -17.65
CA THR A 304 18.19 -4.10 -18.30
C THR A 304 18.27 -2.63 -17.92
N ALA A 305 17.14 -1.90 -17.93
CA ALA A 305 17.10 -0.48 -17.55
C ALA A 305 17.53 -0.29 -16.09
N PHE A 306 17.02 -1.10 -15.16
CA PHE A 306 17.41 -1.06 -13.74
C PHE A 306 18.92 -1.28 -13.56
N LEU A 307 19.51 -2.28 -14.23
CA LEU A 307 20.93 -2.56 -14.13
C LEU A 307 21.81 -1.42 -14.65
N ASN A 308 21.34 -0.66 -15.63
CA ASN A 308 22.05 0.45 -16.26
C ASN A 308 21.95 1.80 -15.53
N VAL A 309 21.06 1.96 -14.56
CA VAL A 309 21.00 3.19 -13.74
C VAL A 309 22.34 3.36 -13.01
N PRO A 310 23.03 4.51 -13.12
CA PRO A 310 24.40 4.67 -12.64
C PRO A 310 24.54 4.96 -11.13
N VAL A 311 23.44 5.01 -10.38
CA VAL A 311 23.45 5.24 -8.92
C VAL A 311 23.34 3.93 -8.12
N PRO A 312 23.71 3.91 -6.84
CA PRO A 312 23.44 2.79 -5.94
C PRO A 312 21.97 2.38 -5.98
N LYS A 313 21.71 1.07 -5.98
CA LYS A 313 20.37 0.51 -6.14
C LYS A 313 20.07 -0.56 -5.12
N VAL A 314 18.81 -0.63 -4.69
CA VAL A 314 18.28 -1.71 -3.85
C VAL A 314 17.00 -2.28 -4.46
N LEU A 315 16.90 -3.62 -4.46
CA LEU A 315 15.72 -4.37 -4.89
C LEU A 315 15.17 -5.14 -3.69
N LEU A 316 13.92 -4.88 -3.33
CA LEU A 316 13.20 -5.59 -2.27
C LEU A 316 12.15 -6.49 -2.89
N LEU A 317 12.12 -7.77 -2.51
CA LEU A 317 11.21 -8.78 -3.07
C LEU A 317 10.45 -9.53 -1.99
N ALA A 318 9.21 -9.91 -2.26
CA ALA A 318 8.43 -10.80 -1.40
C ALA A 318 8.91 -12.27 -1.42
N GLY A 319 9.66 -12.69 -2.47
CA GLY A 319 10.19 -14.04 -2.61
C GLY A 319 11.41 -14.08 -3.54
N VAL A 320 12.29 -15.08 -3.34
CA VAL A 320 13.53 -15.26 -4.12
C VAL A 320 13.29 -15.79 -5.53
N ASP A 321 12.16 -16.46 -5.74
CA ASP A 321 11.74 -17.07 -7.00
C ASP A 321 11.31 -16.06 -8.07
N ARG A 322 11.37 -14.78 -7.73
CA ARG A 322 10.93 -13.66 -8.61
C ARG A 322 12.03 -13.11 -9.51
N LEU A 323 13.30 -13.42 -9.27
CA LEU A 323 14.40 -12.91 -10.09
C LEU A 323 14.41 -13.55 -11.48
N ASP A 324 14.53 -12.72 -12.50
CA ASP A 324 14.89 -13.18 -13.84
C ASP A 324 16.41 -13.43 -13.99
N ARG A 325 16.80 -13.95 -15.17
CA ARG A 325 18.20 -14.30 -15.44
C ARG A 325 19.13 -13.07 -15.42
N GLU A 326 18.67 -11.94 -15.97
CA GLU A 326 19.51 -10.73 -16.05
C GLU A 326 19.79 -10.16 -14.67
N LEU A 327 18.78 -10.05 -13.83
CA LEU A 327 18.94 -9.58 -12.46
C LEU A 327 19.73 -10.58 -11.60
N THR A 328 19.55 -11.89 -11.81
CA THR A 328 20.39 -12.89 -11.13
C THR A 328 21.87 -12.69 -11.41
N VAL A 329 22.24 -12.51 -12.69
CA VAL A 329 23.63 -12.22 -13.06
C VAL A 329 24.10 -10.87 -12.50
N GLY A 330 23.26 -9.84 -12.58
CA GLY A 330 23.56 -8.51 -12.03
C GLY A 330 23.80 -8.53 -10.51
N GLN A 331 23.00 -9.32 -9.78
CA GLN A 331 23.15 -9.50 -8.33
C GLN A 331 24.47 -10.21 -7.99
N MET A 332 24.80 -11.29 -8.70
CA MET A 332 26.07 -11.98 -8.54
C MET A 332 27.31 -11.10 -8.86
N GLN A 333 27.14 -10.10 -9.74
CA GLN A 333 28.15 -9.10 -10.06
C GLN A 333 28.19 -7.93 -9.06
N GLY A 334 27.32 -7.91 -8.04
CA GLY A 334 27.24 -6.85 -7.05
C GLY A 334 26.71 -5.50 -7.59
N LYS A 335 25.96 -5.51 -8.70
CA LYS A 335 25.43 -4.29 -9.33
C LYS A 335 24.35 -3.59 -8.52
N PHE A 336 23.71 -4.28 -7.59
CA PHE A 336 22.68 -3.74 -6.69
C PHE A 336 22.61 -4.56 -5.39
N GLN A 337 22.00 -3.96 -4.37
CA GLN A 337 21.68 -4.67 -3.14
C GLN A 337 20.32 -5.34 -3.29
N MET A 338 20.18 -6.56 -2.79
CA MET A 338 18.91 -7.27 -2.78
C MET A 338 18.55 -7.70 -1.37
N GLN A 339 17.26 -7.60 -1.05
CA GLN A 339 16.72 -8.16 0.18
C GLN A 339 15.38 -8.83 -0.10
N VAL A 340 15.19 -10.01 0.47
CA VAL A 340 13.92 -10.73 0.44
C VAL A 340 13.21 -10.55 1.77
N LEU A 341 11.95 -10.16 1.70
CA LEU A 341 11.08 -9.93 2.86
C LEU A 341 10.00 -11.02 2.87
N PRO A 342 10.16 -12.08 3.66
CA PRO A 342 9.19 -13.17 3.72
C PRO A 342 7.92 -12.75 4.46
N ALA A 343 6.86 -13.54 4.30
CA ALA A 343 5.57 -13.40 4.99
C ALA A 343 4.71 -12.17 4.57
N CYS A 344 5.03 -11.53 3.44
CA CYS A 344 4.22 -10.48 2.84
C CYS A 344 3.58 -10.91 1.51
N GLY A 345 2.62 -10.12 1.03
CA GLY A 345 2.05 -10.22 -0.32
C GLY A 345 2.77 -9.31 -1.30
N HIS A 346 2.07 -8.93 -2.37
CA HIS A 346 2.60 -7.99 -3.36
C HIS A 346 2.78 -6.57 -2.80
N ALA A 347 1.90 -6.12 -1.91
CA ALA A 347 2.01 -4.82 -1.24
C ALA A 347 3.02 -4.86 -0.08
N VAL A 348 4.29 -5.20 -0.38
CA VAL A 348 5.35 -5.45 0.61
C VAL A 348 5.50 -4.30 1.61
N HIS A 349 5.48 -3.06 1.12
CA HIS A 349 5.65 -1.84 1.92
C HIS A 349 4.44 -1.53 2.82
N GLU A 350 3.27 -2.09 2.51
CA GLU A 350 2.10 -2.04 3.38
C GLU A 350 2.05 -3.22 4.36
N ASP A 351 2.41 -4.42 3.91
CA ASP A 351 2.31 -5.64 4.71
C ASP A 351 3.35 -5.69 5.84
N VAL A 352 4.57 -5.23 5.56
CA VAL A 352 5.70 -5.24 6.51
C VAL A 352 6.46 -3.89 6.50
N PRO A 353 5.77 -2.77 6.79
CA PRO A 353 6.30 -1.41 6.64
C PRO A 353 7.60 -1.20 7.41
N ASP A 354 7.70 -1.73 8.64
CA ASP A 354 8.89 -1.61 9.47
C ASP A 354 10.11 -2.28 8.83
N LYS A 355 9.92 -3.46 8.21
CA LYS A 355 11.02 -4.18 7.55
C LYS A 355 11.46 -3.50 6.26
N VAL A 356 10.55 -2.91 5.52
CA VAL A 356 10.89 -2.09 4.35
C VAL A 356 11.63 -0.82 4.79
N ALA A 357 11.18 -0.18 5.87
CA ALA A 357 11.85 0.98 6.44
C ALA A 357 13.28 0.66 6.92
N GLU A 358 13.47 -0.46 7.65
CA GLU A 358 14.80 -0.95 8.05
C GLU A 358 15.73 -1.17 6.84
N ALA A 359 15.21 -1.76 5.75
CA ALA A 359 15.98 -2.03 4.54
C ALA A 359 16.41 -0.74 3.83
N ILE A 360 15.47 0.20 3.65
CA ILE A 360 15.73 1.48 3.00
C ILE A 360 16.63 2.37 3.88
N ALA A 361 16.38 2.45 5.19
CA ALA A 361 17.25 3.17 6.13
C ALA A 361 18.68 2.62 6.12
N THR A 362 18.84 1.27 6.12
CA THR A 362 20.16 0.64 6.01
C THR A 362 20.86 1.01 4.70
N PHE A 363 20.12 1.00 3.58
CA PHE A 363 20.63 1.43 2.28
C PHE A 363 21.09 2.89 2.31
N MET A 364 20.28 3.80 2.86
CA MET A 364 20.59 5.23 2.95
C MET A 364 21.84 5.50 3.81
N VAL A 365 21.94 4.87 4.98
CA VAL A 365 23.09 5.04 5.89
C VAL A 365 24.35 4.42 5.29
N ARG A 366 24.27 3.24 4.68
CA ARG A 366 25.40 2.54 4.04
C ARG A 366 26.04 3.38 2.93
N HIS A 367 25.23 4.05 2.13
CA HIS A 367 25.69 4.92 1.04
C HIS A 367 25.93 6.36 1.47
N LYS A 368 25.83 6.66 2.77
CA LYS A 368 26.03 7.99 3.34
C LYS A 368 25.07 9.05 2.76
N PHE A 369 23.87 8.66 2.40
CA PHE A 369 22.83 9.56 1.95
C PHE A 369 22.15 10.26 3.13
N ALA A 370 21.96 9.55 4.25
CA ALA A 370 21.32 10.07 5.43
C ALA A 370 22.06 9.67 6.71
N GLU A 371 21.87 10.45 7.76
CA GLU A 371 22.35 10.16 9.10
C GLU A 371 21.32 9.32 9.87
N SER A 372 21.81 8.43 10.74
CA SER A 372 20.97 7.62 11.63
C SER A 372 20.53 8.46 12.82
N VAL A 373 19.22 8.47 13.11
CA VAL A 373 18.63 9.13 14.30
C VAL A 373 18.72 8.23 15.51
N SER A 374 18.57 6.91 15.29
CA SER A 374 18.52 5.91 16.35
C SER A 374 19.35 4.68 15.98
N ASP A 375 19.64 3.83 16.96
CA ASP A 375 20.15 2.49 16.70
C ASP A 375 18.97 1.60 16.28
N PHE A 376 18.99 1.14 15.04
CA PHE A 376 17.97 0.27 14.48
C PHE A 376 18.61 -0.99 13.86
N PRO A 377 17.88 -2.11 13.75
CA PRO A 377 18.40 -3.33 13.14
C PRO A 377 18.83 -3.08 11.71
N ARG A 378 20.14 -3.18 11.45
CA ARG A 378 20.67 -3.03 10.09
C ARG A 378 20.59 -4.37 9.37
N THR A 379 19.92 -4.35 8.24
CA THR A 379 19.78 -5.53 7.40
C THR A 379 21.02 -5.69 6.51
N PHE A 380 21.54 -6.91 6.44
CA PHE A 380 22.60 -7.22 5.49
C PHE A 380 21.97 -7.68 4.19
N PRO A 381 22.36 -7.11 3.02
CA PRO A 381 21.87 -7.59 1.75
C PRO A 381 22.29 -9.05 1.56
N ALA A 382 21.42 -9.85 0.96
CA ALA A 382 21.77 -11.19 0.53
C ALA A 382 22.90 -11.11 -0.53
N CYS A 383 24.01 -11.77 -0.26
CA CYS A 383 25.13 -11.92 -1.20
C CYS A 383 24.82 -12.99 -2.23
#